data_3780ec30b81dbaef63b04a0cc815cb95
#
_entry.id   3780ec30b81dbaef63b04a0cc815cb95
#
_cell.length_a   1.000
_cell.length_b   1.000
_cell.length_c   1.000
_cell.angle_alpha   90.00
_cell.angle_beta   90.00
_cell.angle_gamma   90.00
#
_symmetry.space_group_name_H-M   'P 1'
#
loop_
_entity.id
_entity.type
_entity.pdbx_description
1 polymer ?
#
loop_
_entity_poly.entity_id
_entity_poly.type
_entity_poly.pdbx_seq_one_letter_code
_entity_poly.pdbx_strand_id
1 'polypeptide(L)'
;MTLALCLVLTAGASQQGPGGGDWPAYGRDPGGTRFSPLTQLTPANVSRLQRAWTYHIGETDRLPNISPDREPPAFEATPLIIGNTLYVVTPSSRMIALDAETGTERWQFDPQNQQPKRTYHQLRGAAYWEGEPQGPGPRRRLLYGTLHGDLVCLDADSGRPCAGFGTNGRINLRLGLSDRWTSALYAMTSAPAVYRDILIVGTRVQESPREGPAGIVRGFDVRTGRARWEFRGIPRAGEEGSNTWQGNGLRDRSGANVWSTMSVDVDRGIVFLPIGSPAYDFFGGDRKGQNLFGNSLVALDARTGKRLWHYQMVHHDIWDYDLPAQPVLATIQRNGRTQDVVVQVTKMGLVFVLDRERGTPVFPVEERPVPANAAPGESPWPTQPFPSLPTPLVRHAITADDISDVTLESAKFCRALFDSVQGGRIYTPIGTKHTLVVPGNLGGANWSGAAFDSASRRLFVNVNELPLVAALESEPGESPTISHYRRFVDENGWPCVKPPWGSLIAIDLDSARVSWKSPLGNAQTLQRATPTGLPSLGGAIATAGGLVFIAGTTDRRIRAFDANTGKELWSAEIDASGHATPATYFSERSGRQFVVIAAGGGGYLSPDRVSDALVAFALPRSVPQ
;
A
#
# COMPACT_ATOMS: atom_id res chain seq x y z
N MET A 1 49.94 24.75 33.60
CA MET A 1 48.89 23.70 33.73
C MET A 1 47.85 23.93 32.66
N THR A 2 48.03 23.21 31.57
CA THR A 2 47.14 23.33 30.40
C THR A 2 46.15 22.15 30.43
N LEU A 3 44.88 22.45 30.67
CA LEU A 3 43.81 21.44 30.64
C LEU A 3 43.46 21.11 29.17
N ALA A 4 43.75 19.89 28.77
CA ALA A 4 43.28 19.34 27.49
C ALA A 4 41.83 18.84 27.65
N LEU A 5 40.90 19.49 26.94
CA LEU A 5 39.51 19.10 26.88
C LEU A 5 39.40 17.98 25.83
N CYS A 6 39.25 16.72 26.25
CA CYS A 6 38.93 15.61 25.37
C CYS A 6 37.44 15.70 24.97
N LEU A 7 37.17 16.14 23.74
CA LEU A 7 35.88 15.94 23.11
C LEU A 7 35.73 14.44 22.77
N VAL A 8 34.88 13.75 23.51
CA VAL A 8 34.40 12.42 23.13
C VAL A 8 33.34 12.62 22.07
N LEU A 9 33.74 12.50 20.81
CA LEU A 9 32.81 12.32 19.67
C LEU A 9 32.17 10.94 19.83
N THR A 10 30.94 10.91 20.35
CA THR A 10 30.06 9.74 20.19
C THR A 10 29.75 9.62 18.70
N ALA A 11 30.44 8.72 18.02
CA ALA A 11 30.05 8.28 16.68
C ALA A 11 28.65 7.67 16.79
N GLY A 12 27.63 8.45 16.45
CA GLY A 12 26.31 7.91 16.19
C GLY A 12 26.46 6.87 15.10
N ALA A 13 26.07 5.62 15.39
CA ALA A 13 25.97 4.57 14.38
C ALA A 13 25.04 5.09 13.27
N SER A 14 25.63 5.57 12.18
CA SER A 14 24.89 5.79 10.95
C SER A 14 24.31 4.43 10.58
N GLN A 15 22.99 4.29 10.56
CA GLN A 15 22.37 3.24 9.75
C GLN A 15 22.89 3.50 8.33
N GLN A 16 23.97 2.81 7.98
CA GLN A 16 24.44 2.82 6.60
C GLN A 16 23.25 2.41 5.75
N GLY A 17 22.88 3.26 4.81
CA GLY A 17 21.89 2.91 3.82
C GLY A 17 22.24 1.55 3.22
N PRO A 18 21.26 0.76 2.82
CA PRO A 18 21.47 -0.61 2.34
C PRO A 18 22.58 -0.63 1.30
N GLY A 19 23.50 -1.59 1.41
CA GLY A 19 24.51 -1.85 0.39
C GLY A 19 23.84 -1.81 -0.97
N GLY A 20 24.46 -1.19 -1.99
CA GLY A 20 23.79 -0.81 -3.26
C GLY A 20 22.98 -1.90 -3.95
N GLY A 21 23.16 -3.18 -3.54
CA GLY A 21 22.50 -4.36 -4.10
C GLY A 21 21.30 -4.92 -3.35
N ASP A 22 20.98 -4.43 -2.14
CA ASP A 22 19.97 -5.00 -1.27
C ASP A 22 18.58 -4.33 -1.40
N TRP A 23 17.55 -5.04 -0.90
CA TRP A 23 16.17 -4.56 -0.74
C TRP A 23 15.69 -4.79 0.71
N PRO A 24 16.18 -4.02 1.70
CA PRO A 24 16.04 -4.33 3.13
C PRO A 24 14.73 -3.85 3.77
N ALA A 25 13.88 -3.13 3.05
CA ALA A 25 12.59 -2.66 3.54
C ALA A 25 11.52 -2.83 2.45
N TYR A 26 10.25 -2.80 2.85
CA TYR A 26 9.12 -2.90 1.90
C TYR A 26 9.24 -1.89 0.74
N GLY A 27 9.52 -0.63 1.05
CA GLY A 27 9.76 0.44 0.07
C GLY A 27 11.24 0.58 -0.35
N ARG A 28 12.06 -0.43 -0.17
CA ARG A 28 13.51 -0.49 -0.29
C ARG A 28 14.24 0.31 0.80
N ASP A 29 13.78 1.49 1.12
CA ASP A 29 14.31 2.36 2.16
C ASP A 29 13.19 2.79 3.12
N PRO A 30 13.53 3.35 4.30
CA PRO A 30 12.52 3.82 5.26
C PRO A 30 11.61 4.91 4.73
N GLY A 31 12.06 5.70 3.76
CA GLY A 31 11.28 6.77 3.12
C GLY A 31 10.30 6.28 2.05
N GLY A 32 10.33 4.98 1.72
CA GLY A 32 9.37 4.38 0.78
C GLY A 32 9.61 4.77 -0.67
N THR A 33 10.83 5.08 -1.07
CA THR A 33 11.13 5.57 -2.43
C THR A 33 10.95 4.51 -3.51
N ARG A 34 11.07 3.22 -3.17
CA ARG A 34 11.04 2.08 -4.13
C ARG A 34 12.00 2.29 -5.30
N PHE A 35 13.11 2.95 -5.04
CA PHE A 35 14.15 3.25 -6.00
C PHE A 35 15.41 2.43 -5.74
N SER A 36 15.92 1.76 -6.76
CA SER A 36 17.18 1.01 -6.70
C SER A 36 18.30 1.76 -7.40
N PRO A 37 19.49 1.90 -6.80
CA PRO A 37 20.66 2.51 -7.44
C PRO A 37 21.32 1.60 -8.48
N LEU A 38 20.81 0.39 -8.70
CA LEU A 38 21.36 -0.57 -9.65
C LEU A 38 21.19 -0.09 -11.10
N THR A 39 22.25 -0.29 -11.91
CA THR A 39 22.36 0.22 -13.28
C THR A 39 22.64 -0.87 -14.32
N GLN A 40 22.74 -2.13 -13.94
CA GLN A 40 23.04 -3.20 -14.90
C GLN A 40 21.92 -3.42 -15.92
N LEU A 41 20.64 -3.31 -15.46
CA LEU A 41 19.50 -3.36 -16.35
C LEU A 41 19.18 -1.96 -16.84
N THR A 42 19.13 -1.81 -18.18
CA THR A 42 18.95 -0.54 -18.87
C THR A 42 17.96 -0.68 -20.03
N PRO A 43 17.44 0.41 -20.60
CA PRO A 43 16.63 0.35 -21.82
C PRO A 43 17.28 -0.42 -22.99
N ALA A 44 18.61 -0.41 -23.08
CA ALA A 44 19.34 -1.08 -24.14
C ALA A 44 19.39 -2.61 -24.01
N ASN A 45 19.25 -3.17 -22.80
CA ASN A 45 19.45 -4.61 -22.57
C ASN A 45 18.26 -5.31 -21.89
N VAL A 46 17.26 -4.58 -21.41
CA VAL A 46 16.12 -5.15 -20.67
C VAL A 46 15.32 -6.16 -21.52
N SER A 47 15.31 -6.02 -22.84
CA SER A 47 14.65 -6.98 -23.75
C SER A 47 15.24 -8.39 -23.68
N ARG A 48 16.45 -8.55 -23.11
CA ARG A 48 17.13 -9.82 -22.92
C ARG A 48 16.85 -10.50 -21.59
N LEU A 49 16.02 -9.89 -20.70
CA LEU A 49 15.64 -10.48 -19.42
C LEU A 49 14.95 -11.83 -19.63
N GLN A 50 15.37 -12.82 -18.87
CA GLN A 50 14.82 -14.18 -18.87
C GLN A 50 14.47 -14.59 -17.44
N ARG A 51 13.51 -15.53 -17.30
CA ARG A 51 13.19 -16.18 -16.03
C ARG A 51 14.45 -16.92 -15.54
N ALA A 52 14.94 -16.53 -14.38
CA ALA A 52 16.14 -17.11 -13.76
C ALA A 52 15.78 -18.30 -12.87
N TRP A 53 14.73 -18.15 -12.07
CA TRP A 53 14.18 -19.21 -11.22
C TRP A 53 12.72 -18.93 -10.86
N THR A 54 12.03 -19.98 -10.44
CA THR A 54 10.70 -19.93 -9.83
C THR A 54 10.73 -20.77 -8.56
N TYR A 55 10.12 -20.25 -7.49
CA TYR A 55 9.90 -20.98 -6.25
C TYR A 55 8.40 -20.98 -5.93
N HIS A 56 7.85 -22.15 -5.62
CA HIS A 56 6.46 -22.32 -5.20
C HIS A 56 6.39 -22.39 -3.67
N ILE A 57 5.63 -21.48 -3.05
CA ILE A 57 5.52 -21.43 -1.59
C ILE A 57 4.69 -22.57 -1.00
N GLY A 58 4.05 -23.42 -1.83
CA GLY A 58 3.29 -24.59 -1.39
C GLY A 58 2.00 -24.23 -0.67
N GLU A 59 1.29 -23.18 -1.09
CA GLU A 59 0.03 -22.77 -0.49
C GLU A 59 -1.20 -23.06 -1.36
N THR A 60 -1.07 -23.20 -2.67
CA THR A 60 -2.19 -23.59 -3.54
C THR A 60 -2.78 -24.93 -3.15
N ASP A 61 -1.95 -25.92 -2.82
CA ASP A 61 -2.39 -27.23 -2.39
C ASP A 61 -2.97 -27.25 -0.96
N ARG A 62 -2.72 -26.19 -0.20
CA ARG A 62 -3.17 -26.01 1.18
C ARG A 62 -4.36 -25.08 1.31
N LEU A 63 -4.73 -24.37 0.24
CA LEU A 63 -5.95 -23.58 0.25
C LEU A 63 -7.12 -24.56 0.42
N PRO A 64 -7.90 -24.47 1.49
CA PRO A 64 -9.12 -25.26 1.59
C PRO A 64 -9.98 -24.95 0.37
N ASN A 65 -10.89 -25.86 0.01
CA ASN A 65 -11.94 -25.56 -0.96
C ASN A 65 -12.57 -24.24 -0.56
N ILE A 66 -12.09 -23.16 -1.22
CA ILE A 66 -12.56 -21.80 -0.94
C ILE A 66 -14.01 -21.82 -1.38
N SER A 67 -14.92 -21.52 -0.45
CA SER A 67 -16.33 -21.33 -0.80
C SER A 67 -16.40 -20.42 -2.02
N PRO A 68 -17.25 -20.70 -3.03
CA PRO A 68 -17.45 -19.82 -4.17
C PRO A 68 -17.70 -18.34 -3.79
N ASP A 69 -18.17 -18.11 -2.56
CA ASP A 69 -18.50 -16.79 -2.01
C ASP A 69 -17.29 -16.07 -1.37
N ARG A 70 -16.10 -16.69 -1.35
CA ARG A 70 -14.91 -16.09 -0.77
C ARG A 70 -13.81 -15.92 -1.81
N GLU A 71 -13.29 -14.70 -1.91
CA GLU A 71 -12.12 -14.42 -2.73
C GLU A 71 -10.91 -15.21 -2.24
N PRO A 72 -10.15 -15.88 -3.14
CA PRO A 72 -8.91 -16.51 -2.77
C PRO A 72 -7.90 -15.46 -2.28
N PRO A 73 -7.09 -15.77 -1.27
CA PRO A 73 -6.10 -14.83 -0.74
C PRO A 73 -5.06 -14.46 -1.81
N ALA A 74 -4.79 -13.17 -1.94
CA ALA A 74 -3.76 -12.68 -2.84
C ALA A 74 -2.37 -12.80 -2.22
N PHE A 75 -1.36 -13.18 -3.03
CA PHE A 75 0.04 -13.14 -2.65
C PHE A 75 0.62 -11.77 -2.98
N GLU A 76 0.51 -10.82 -2.03
CA GLU A 76 0.86 -9.40 -2.20
C GLU A 76 2.22 -9.01 -1.61
N ALA A 77 2.98 -9.97 -1.07
CA ALA A 77 4.20 -9.67 -0.34
C ALA A 77 5.34 -9.21 -1.25
N THR A 78 5.93 -8.07 -0.92
CA THR A 78 7.24 -7.66 -1.44
C THR A 78 8.32 -8.36 -0.62
N PRO A 79 9.21 -9.14 -1.24
CA PRO A 79 10.29 -9.81 -0.53
C PRO A 79 11.35 -8.80 -0.04
N LEU A 80 12.00 -9.11 1.08
CA LEU A 80 13.22 -8.45 1.53
C LEU A 80 14.42 -9.22 0.99
N ILE A 81 15.46 -8.51 0.59
CA ILE A 81 16.73 -9.12 0.18
C ILE A 81 17.85 -8.47 1.00
N ILE A 82 18.59 -9.30 1.76
CA ILE A 82 19.70 -8.89 2.61
C ILE A 82 20.90 -9.77 2.27
N GLY A 83 21.91 -9.19 1.67
CA GLY A 83 23.03 -9.93 1.10
C GLY A 83 22.54 -10.94 0.06
N ASN A 84 22.80 -12.23 0.26
CA ASN A 84 22.34 -13.28 -0.65
C ASN A 84 21.13 -14.08 -0.12
N THR A 85 20.33 -13.51 0.77
CA THR A 85 19.12 -14.16 1.31
C THR A 85 17.88 -13.32 0.99
N LEU A 86 16.90 -13.97 0.38
CA LEU A 86 15.58 -13.43 0.13
C LEU A 86 14.62 -13.94 1.20
N TYR A 87 13.87 -13.02 1.81
CA TYR A 87 12.84 -13.35 2.81
C TYR A 87 11.47 -12.94 2.30
N VAL A 88 10.50 -13.83 2.38
CA VAL A 88 9.13 -13.55 1.95
C VAL A 88 8.12 -14.09 2.97
N VAL A 89 7.12 -13.27 3.29
CA VAL A 89 5.96 -13.68 4.09
C VAL A 89 4.85 -14.16 3.16
N THR A 90 4.21 -15.28 3.52
CA THR A 90 3.18 -15.89 2.69
C THR A 90 1.76 -15.49 3.14
N PRO A 91 0.71 -15.70 2.32
CA PRO A 91 -0.67 -15.45 2.71
C PRO A 91 -1.13 -16.18 3.99
N SER A 92 -0.51 -17.31 4.36
CA SER A 92 -0.77 -18.01 5.63
C SER A 92 0.13 -17.55 6.78
N SER A 93 0.82 -16.41 6.64
CA SER A 93 1.76 -15.85 7.64
C SER A 93 3.03 -16.69 7.84
N ARG A 94 3.38 -17.62 6.97
CA ARG A 94 4.70 -18.27 7.02
C ARG A 94 5.78 -17.27 6.59
N MET A 95 6.97 -17.39 7.17
CA MET A 95 8.17 -16.72 6.69
C MET A 95 9.08 -17.76 6.03
N ILE A 96 9.53 -17.47 4.83
CA ILE A 96 10.41 -18.33 4.03
C ILE A 96 11.67 -17.56 3.69
N ALA A 97 12.82 -18.19 3.88
CA ALA A 97 14.12 -17.67 3.44
C ALA A 97 14.67 -18.50 2.29
N LEU A 98 15.06 -17.83 1.21
CA LEU A 98 15.62 -18.45 0.01
C LEU A 98 17.04 -17.95 -0.25
N ASP A 99 17.84 -18.76 -0.91
CA ASP A 99 19.02 -18.27 -1.60
C ASP A 99 18.57 -17.36 -2.74
N ALA A 100 18.95 -16.09 -2.70
CA ALA A 100 18.43 -15.09 -3.63
C ALA A 100 18.85 -15.36 -5.09
N GLU A 101 19.98 -16.03 -5.34
CA GLU A 101 20.44 -16.31 -6.69
C GLU A 101 19.76 -17.53 -7.33
N THR A 102 19.41 -18.54 -6.53
CA THR A 102 18.94 -19.84 -7.04
C THR A 102 17.46 -20.10 -6.75
N GLY A 103 16.86 -19.36 -5.82
CA GLY A 103 15.52 -19.64 -5.32
C GLY A 103 15.44 -20.87 -4.40
N THR A 104 16.58 -21.47 -3.99
CA THR A 104 16.61 -22.64 -3.11
C THR A 104 16.23 -22.24 -1.70
N GLU A 105 15.33 -22.99 -1.08
CA GLU A 105 14.92 -22.76 0.32
C GLU A 105 16.08 -22.98 1.29
N ARG A 106 16.27 -22.04 2.21
CA ARG A 106 17.24 -22.12 3.31
C ARG A 106 16.56 -22.55 4.61
N TRP A 107 15.43 -21.93 4.92
CA TRP A 107 14.59 -22.26 6.06
C TRP A 107 13.18 -21.70 5.89
N GLN A 108 12.23 -22.22 6.64
CA GLN A 108 10.88 -21.68 6.78
C GLN A 108 10.42 -21.72 8.23
N PHE A 109 9.56 -20.79 8.59
CA PHE A 109 8.89 -20.71 9.88
C PHE A 109 7.38 -20.60 9.69
N ASP A 110 6.62 -21.42 10.39
CA ASP A 110 5.17 -21.47 10.32
C ASP A 110 4.54 -21.08 11.67
N PRO A 111 3.96 -19.87 11.82
CA PRO A 111 3.32 -19.45 13.06
C PRO A 111 2.03 -20.18 13.35
N GLN A 112 1.44 -20.88 12.38
CA GLN A 112 0.18 -21.62 12.48
C GLN A 112 0.39 -23.14 12.53
N ASN A 113 1.60 -23.63 12.77
CA ASN A 113 1.92 -25.07 12.73
C ASN A 113 1.04 -25.94 13.66
N GLN A 114 0.55 -25.36 14.77
CA GLN A 114 -0.31 -26.05 15.75
C GLN A 114 -1.79 -25.66 15.65
N GLN A 115 -2.17 -24.85 14.67
CA GLN A 115 -3.56 -24.41 14.50
C GLN A 115 -4.37 -25.45 13.74
N PRO A 116 -5.55 -25.88 14.25
CA PRO A 116 -6.39 -26.87 13.58
C PRO A 116 -6.99 -26.35 12.28
N LYS A 117 -7.14 -25.03 12.15
CA LYS A 117 -7.66 -24.35 10.96
C LYS A 117 -6.75 -23.20 10.59
N ARG A 118 -6.20 -23.23 9.36
CA ARG A 118 -5.38 -22.13 8.84
C ARG A 118 -6.24 -20.97 8.40
N THR A 119 -5.71 -19.77 8.60
CA THR A 119 -6.25 -18.53 8.04
C THR A 119 -5.32 -18.02 6.96
N TYR A 120 -5.91 -17.43 5.93
CA TYR A 120 -5.22 -16.86 4.78
C TYR A 120 -5.71 -15.45 4.57
N HIS A 121 -4.80 -14.54 4.21
CA HIS A 121 -5.14 -13.16 3.88
C HIS A 121 -3.98 -12.49 3.13
N GLN A 122 -4.20 -11.26 2.66
CA GLN A 122 -3.16 -10.44 2.07
C GLN A 122 -2.18 -9.99 3.15
N LEU A 123 -0.93 -10.42 3.04
CA LEU A 123 0.20 -9.92 3.81
C LEU A 123 1.20 -9.27 2.85
N ARG A 124 1.62 -8.03 3.15
CA ARG A 124 2.38 -7.22 2.20
C ARG A 124 3.88 -7.27 2.41
N GLY A 125 4.35 -7.70 3.57
CA GLY A 125 5.78 -7.81 3.82
C GLY A 125 6.17 -7.85 5.28
N ALA A 126 7.47 -7.75 5.51
CA ALA A 126 8.12 -7.74 6.81
C ALA A 126 9.05 -6.53 6.94
N ALA A 127 9.55 -6.28 8.15
CA ALA A 127 10.63 -5.36 8.41
C ALA A 127 11.90 -6.13 8.79
N TYR A 128 13.04 -5.58 8.43
CA TYR A 128 14.36 -6.03 8.85
C TYR A 128 14.96 -5.03 9.83
N TRP A 129 15.59 -5.53 10.87
CA TRP A 129 16.35 -4.74 11.83
C TRP A 129 17.69 -5.42 12.13
N GLU A 130 18.75 -4.63 12.21
CA GLU A 130 20.08 -5.08 12.58
C GLU A 130 20.59 -4.28 13.78
N GLY A 131 20.96 -5.00 14.83
CA GLY A 131 21.52 -4.44 16.06
C GLY A 131 23.04 -4.49 16.09
N GLU A 132 23.60 -3.97 17.18
CA GLU A 132 25.03 -3.99 17.42
C GLU A 132 25.58 -5.43 17.53
N PRO A 133 26.83 -5.69 17.09
CA PRO A 133 27.41 -7.03 17.06
C PRO A 133 27.42 -7.75 18.41
N GLN A 134 27.54 -7.02 19.52
CA GLN A 134 27.59 -7.57 20.88
C GLN A 134 26.33 -7.32 21.69
N GLY A 135 25.23 -6.92 21.01
CA GLY A 135 23.94 -6.69 21.65
C GLY A 135 23.26 -8.00 22.11
N PRO A 136 22.27 -7.90 23.02
CA PRO A 136 21.56 -9.09 23.50
C PRO A 136 20.64 -9.66 22.44
N GLY A 137 20.62 -11.01 22.32
CA GLY A 137 19.76 -11.74 21.38
C GLY A 137 20.24 -11.72 19.93
N PRO A 138 19.38 -12.12 18.96
CA PRO A 138 19.76 -12.12 17.56
C PRO A 138 20.09 -10.72 17.06
N ARG A 139 21.23 -10.60 16.37
CA ARG A 139 21.67 -9.35 15.78
C ARG A 139 20.77 -8.91 14.63
N ARG A 140 20.40 -9.87 13.77
CA ARG A 140 19.54 -9.65 12.58
C ARG A 140 18.15 -10.20 12.82
N ARG A 141 17.14 -9.36 12.71
CA ARG A 141 15.75 -9.70 13.03
C ARG A 141 14.82 -9.43 11.87
N LEU A 142 13.89 -10.36 11.66
CA LEU A 142 12.72 -10.19 10.81
C LEU A 142 11.50 -10.00 11.69
N LEU A 143 10.72 -8.94 11.41
CA LEU A 143 9.55 -8.58 12.21
C LEU A 143 8.35 -8.44 11.28
N TYR A 144 7.28 -9.16 11.57
CA TYR A 144 6.08 -9.14 10.73
C TYR A 144 4.82 -9.47 11.53
N GLY A 145 3.68 -9.08 10.98
CA GLY A 145 2.38 -9.35 11.57
C GLY A 145 1.74 -10.63 11.10
N THR A 146 0.76 -11.10 11.87
CA THR A 146 -0.10 -12.22 11.50
C THR A 146 -1.56 -11.79 11.44
N LEU A 147 -2.38 -12.66 10.86
CA LEU A 147 -3.84 -12.48 10.77
C LEU A 147 -4.56 -12.63 12.10
N HIS A 148 -3.91 -13.24 13.07
CA HIS A 148 -4.44 -13.39 14.42
C HIS A 148 -4.08 -12.21 15.33
N GLY A 149 -3.40 -11.19 14.80
CA GLY A 149 -2.99 -10.01 15.55
C GLY A 149 -1.74 -10.26 16.40
N ASP A 150 -0.87 -11.18 15.99
CA ASP A 150 0.45 -11.32 16.59
C ASP A 150 1.48 -10.52 15.80
N LEU A 151 2.43 -9.95 16.52
CA LEU A 151 3.69 -9.44 16.00
C LEU A 151 4.77 -10.49 16.29
N VAL A 152 5.40 -11.01 15.24
CA VAL A 152 6.40 -12.08 15.30
C VAL A 152 7.80 -11.51 15.05
N CYS A 153 8.78 -11.95 15.85
CA CYS A 153 10.20 -11.69 15.67
C CYS A 153 10.95 -12.99 15.41
N LEU A 154 11.68 -13.06 14.30
CA LEU A 154 12.56 -14.17 13.95
C LEU A 154 14.01 -13.70 13.82
N ASP A 155 14.93 -14.56 14.23
CA ASP A 155 16.34 -14.47 13.86
C ASP A 155 16.45 -14.68 12.34
N ALA A 156 17.01 -13.71 11.63
CA ALA A 156 17.04 -13.73 10.17
C ALA A 156 17.95 -14.84 9.60
N ASP A 157 18.95 -15.28 10.37
CA ASP A 157 19.89 -16.29 9.92
C ASP A 157 19.33 -17.71 10.06
N SER A 158 18.59 -17.96 11.13
CA SER A 158 18.12 -19.31 11.51
C SER A 158 16.63 -19.55 11.38
N GLY A 159 15.81 -18.50 11.22
CA GLY A 159 14.35 -18.57 11.22
C GLY A 159 13.74 -18.89 12.58
N ARG A 160 14.54 -18.92 13.66
CA ARG A 160 14.06 -19.21 15.02
C ARG A 160 13.42 -17.98 15.66
N PRO A 161 12.37 -18.15 16.49
CA PRO A 161 11.82 -17.05 17.26
C PRO A 161 12.88 -16.34 18.10
N CYS A 162 12.85 -14.98 18.13
CA CYS A 162 13.82 -14.19 18.89
C CYS A 162 13.69 -14.42 20.40
N ALA A 163 14.72 -14.93 21.03
CA ALA A 163 14.80 -14.99 22.48
C ALA A 163 14.70 -13.58 23.10
N GLY A 164 13.90 -13.44 24.15
CA GLY A 164 13.72 -12.17 24.87
C GLY A 164 12.77 -11.17 24.21
N PHE A 165 12.18 -11.49 23.06
CA PHE A 165 11.13 -10.67 22.44
C PHE A 165 9.74 -11.21 22.81
N GLY A 166 8.99 -10.45 23.62
CA GLY A 166 7.66 -10.86 24.11
C GLY A 166 7.68 -12.25 24.74
N THR A 167 6.68 -13.07 24.39
CA THR A 167 6.59 -14.48 24.78
C THR A 167 6.93 -15.37 23.59
N ASN A 168 8.03 -16.12 23.67
CA ASN A 168 8.49 -17.00 22.59
C ASN A 168 8.61 -16.29 21.22
N GLY A 169 9.18 -15.09 21.20
CA GLY A 169 9.35 -14.31 19.97
C GLY A 169 8.06 -13.68 19.45
N ARG A 170 7.01 -13.54 20.26
CA ARG A 170 5.71 -12.99 19.84
C ARG A 170 5.14 -12.00 20.84
N ILE A 171 4.36 -11.06 20.32
CA ILE A 171 3.51 -10.14 21.07
C ILE A 171 2.10 -10.28 20.53
N ASN A 172 1.13 -10.53 21.39
CA ASN A 172 -0.28 -10.46 21.04
C ASN A 172 -0.73 -8.99 21.03
N LEU A 173 -0.95 -8.45 19.84
CA LEU A 173 -1.38 -7.07 19.66
C LEU A 173 -2.85 -6.81 20.06
N ARG A 174 -3.64 -7.86 20.24
CA ARG A 174 -5.06 -7.78 20.62
C ARG A 174 -5.27 -7.44 22.09
N LEU A 175 -4.31 -7.83 22.95
CA LEU A 175 -4.44 -7.67 24.42
C LEU A 175 -4.65 -6.21 24.80
N GLY A 176 -5.67 -5.97 25.63
CA GLY A 176 -6.08 -4.65 26.09
C GLY A 176 -6.84 -3.80 25.08
N LEU A 177 -6.97 -4.24 23.83
CA LEU A 177 -7.62 -3.48 22.76
C LEU A 177 -8.86 -4.15 22.19
N SER A 178 -8.82 -5.47 22.00
CA SER A 178 -9.92 -6.21 21.41
C SER A 178 -10.55 -7.27 22.32
N ASP A 179 -10.27 -7.21 23.62
CA ASP A 179 -10.76 -8.19 24.60
C ASP A 179 -12.30 -8.25 24.68
N ARG A 180 -12.95 -7.10 24.45
CA ARG A 180 -14.42 -7.00 24.38
C ARG A 180 -15.01 -7.48 23.06
N TRP A 181 -14.19 -7.62 22.01
CA TRP A 181 -14.59 -7.97 20.65
C TRP A 181 -13.76 -9.17 20.15
N THR A 182 -13.96 -10.30 20.78
CA THR A 182 -13.14 -11.51 20.55
C THR A 182 -13.22 -12.01 19.11
N SER A 183 -14.36 -11.83 18.42
CA SER A 183 -14.60 -12.21 17.03
C SER A 183 -14.24 -11.12 16.01
N ALA A 184 -13.97 -9.87 16.46
CA ALA A 184 -13.67 -8.76 15.57
C ALA A 184 -12.34 -8.99 14.84
N LEU A 185 -12.28 -8.49 13.60
CA LEU A 185 -11.02 -8.45 12.86
C LEU A 185 -10.03 -7.51 13.59
N TYR A 186 -8.87 -8.06 13.93
CA TYR A 186 -7.73 -7.31 14.42
C TYR A 186 -6.47 -8.03 13.96
N ALA A 187 -5.83 -7.53 12.92
CA ALA A 187 -4.72 -8.16 12.24
C ALA A 187 -3.61 -7.15 11.94
N MET A 188 -2.46 -7.63 11.54
CA MET A 188 -1.40 -6.80 11.00
C MET A 188 -1.07 -7.30 9.60
N THR A 189 -1.42 -6.54 8.58
CA THR A 189 -1.35 -6.94 7.16
C THR A 189 -0.20 -6.29 6.39
N SER A 190 0.44 -5.26 6.95
CA SER A 190 1.54 -4.54 6.30
C SER A 190 2.82 -4.61 7.15
N ALA A 191 3.95 -4.38 6.49
CA ALA A 191 5.24 -4.34 7.17
C ALA A 191 5.27 -3.24 8.24
N PRO A 192 5.79 -3.51 9.45
CA PRO A 192 6.02 -2.46 10.43
C PRO A 192 7.12 -1.50 9.97
N ALA A 193 7.09 -0.27 10.46
CA ALA A 193 8.18 0.67 10.27
C ALA A 193 9.23 0.53 11.38
N VAL A 194 10.49 0.84 11.05
CA VAL A 194 11.60 0.78 12.00
C VAL A 194 12.27 2.14 12.10
N TYR A 195 12.39 2.67 13.30
CA TYR A 195 13.21 3.83 13.60
C TYR A 195 14.19 3.49 14.73
N ARG A 196 15.47 3.30 14.41
CA ARG A 196 16.51 2.87 15.37
C ARG A 196 16.05 1.60 16.12
N ASP A 197 15.81 1.72 17.44
CA ASP A 197 15.38 0.62 18.31
C ASP A 197 13.86 0.57 18.53
N ILE A 198 13.09 1.34 17.78
CA ILE A 198 11.63 1.40 17.86
C ILE A 198 11.01 0.77 16.64
N LEU A 199 10.16 -0.22 16.88
CA LEU A 199 9.31 -0.86 15.91
C LEU A 199 7.92 -0.22 15.96
N ILE A 200 7.46 0.35 14.86
CA ILE A 200 6.18 1.07 14.78
C ILE A 200 5.18 0.23 14.02
N VAL A 201 4.07 -0.08 14.66
CA VAL A 201 3.08 -1.07 14.21
C VAL A 201 1.74 -0.40 14.00
N GLY A 202 1.24 -0.47 12.77
CA GLY A 202 -0.16 -0.23 12.42
C GLY A 202 -0.94 -1.55 12.39
N THR A 203 -2.25 -1.47 12.37
CA THR A 203 -3.12 -2.65 12.37
C THR A 203 -4.27 -2.49 11.40
N ARG A 204 -4.80 -3.60 10.90
CA ARG A 204 -6.08 -3.67 10.21
C ARG A 204 -7.15 -4.06 11.22
N VAL A 205 -8.18 -3.24 11.32
CA VAL A 205 -9.39 -3.51 12.11
C VAL A 205 -10.59 -3.61 11.20
N GLN A 206 -11.74 -4.02 11.76
CA GLN A 206 -12.98 -4.15 10.97
C GLN A 206 -13.52 -2.79 10.51
N GLU A 207 -14.17 -2.81 9.38
CA GLU A 207 -14.91 -1.70 8.77
C GLU A 207 -16.41 -1.79 9.09
N SER A 208 -16.91 -3.02 9.30
CA SER A 208 -18.28 -3.34 9.70
C SER A 208 -18.28 -4.51 10.69
N PRO A 209 -19.13 -4.44 11.75
CA PRO A 209 -19.91 -3.31 12.21
C PRO A 209 -19.03 -2.13 12.67
N ARG A 210 -19.64 -0.95 12.88
CA ARG A 210 -18.93 0.29 13.31
C ARG A 210 -18.28 0.17 14.68
N GLU A 211 -18.90 -0.58 15.59
CA GLU A 211 -18.35 -0.86 16.92
C GLU A 211 -17.31 -1.96 16.84
N GLY A 212 -16.15 -1.71 17.42
CA GLY A 212 -15.05 -2.67 17.41
C GLY A 212 -13.77 -2.11 18.03
N PRO A 213 -12.66 -2.85 17.90
CA PRO A 213 -11.38 -2.38 18.39
C PRO A 213 -10.90 -1.18 17.58
N ALA A 214 -10.37 -0.17 18.26
CA ALA A 214 -9.80 1.01 17.62
C ALA A 214 -8.48 0.67 16.91
N GLY A 215 -8.24 1.32 15.77
CA GLY A 215 -7.01 1.20 14.98
C GLY A 215 -5.86 2.00 15.57
N ILE A 216 -5.23 1.50 16.66
CA ILE A 216 -4.16 2.21 17.38
C ILE A 216 -2.80 1.88 16.75
N VAL A 217 -1.99 2.92 16.49
CA VAL A 217 -0.57 2.77 16.13
C VAL A 217 0.27 2.72 17.39
N ARG A 218 1.18 1.78 17.49
CA ARG A 218 2.00 1.56 18.68
C ARG A 218 3.48 1.45 18.35
N GLY A 219 4.31 2.08 19.18
CA GLY A 219 5.75 1.91 19.18
C GLY A 219 6.17 0.86 20.20
N PHE A 220 7.04 -0.06 19.80
CA PHE A 220 7.60 -1.11 20.64
C PHE A 220 9.12 -1.05 20.62
N ASP A 221 9.77 -1.44 21.70
CA ASP A 221 11.19 -1.71 21.71
C ASP A 221 11.48 -2.94 20.82
N VAL A 222 12.35 -2.78 19.82
CA VAL A 222 12.60 -3.83 18.81
C VAL A 222 13.33 -5.05 19.38
N ARG A 223 14.03 -4.91 20.52
CA ARG A 223 14.75 -6.00 21.16
C ARG A 223 13.86 -6.83 22.08
N THR A 224 13.01 -6.16 22.85
CA THR A 224 12.24 -6.81 23.93
C THR A 224 10.75 -6.92 23.62
N GLY A 225 10.24 -6.14 22.68
CA GLY A 225 8.81 -6.07 22.39
C GLY A 225 7.99 -5.30 23.44
N ARG A 226 8.64 -4.59 24.36
CA ARG A 226 7.93 -3.73 25.33
C ARG A 226 7.33 -2.53 24.64
N ALA A 227 6.06 -2.26 24.92
CA ALA A 227 5.39 -1.05 24.43
C ALA A 227 6.09 0.22 24.97
N ARG A 228 6.27 1.20 24.11
CA ARG A 228 6.90 2.50 24.38
C ARG A 228 5.90 3.63 24.35
N TRP A 229 5.02 3.64 23.34
CA TRP A 229 4.00 4.68 23.14
C TRP A 229 2.86 4.16 22.27
N GLU A 230 1.74 4.89 22.29
CA GLU A 230 0.61 4.68 21.39
C GLU A 230 0.12 6.00 20.81
N PHE A 231 -0.46 5.95 19.61
CA PHE A 231 -1.19 7.03 18.96
C PHE A 231 -2.55 6.52 18.49
N ARG A 232 -3.59 7.31 18.72
CA ARG A 232 -4.97 6.98 18.38
C ARG A 232 -5.44 7.77 17.17
N GLY A 233 -5.83 7.08 16.09
CA GLY A 233 -6.50 7.69 14.94
C GLY A 233 -7.88 8.23 15.29
N ILE A 234 -8.57 7.61 16.25
CA ILE A 234 -9.80 8.09 16.87
C ILE A 234 -9.46 8.56 18.29
N PRO A 235 -9.54 9.87 18.57
CA PRO A 235 -9.20 10.41 19.90
C PRO A 235 -10.22 9.99 20.95
N ARG A 236 -9.81 9.98 22.21
CA ARG A 236 -10.73 9.87 23.34
C ARG A 236 -11.47 11.20 23.54
N ALA A 237 -12.62 11.16 24.21
CA ALA A 237 -13.33 12.38 24.61
C ALA A 237 -12.41 13.31 25.42
N GLY A 238 -12.32 14.57 25.01
CA GLY A 238 -11.46 15.59 25.60
C GLY A 238 -10.03 15.65 25.07
N GLU A 239 -9.57 14.66 24.28
CA GLU A 239 -8.30 14.74 23.56
C GLU A 239 -8.42 15.64 22.33
N GLU A 240 -7.29 16.11 21.81
CA GLU A 240 -7.24 16.91 20.59
C GLU A 240 -7.89 16.17 19.41
N GLY A 241 -8.70 16.87 18.61
CA GLY A 241 -9.46 16.30 17.51
C GLY A 241 -10.84 15.74 17.92
N SER A 242 -11.10 15.49 19.22
CA SER A 242 -12.38 14.94 19.67
C SER A 242 -13.58 15.86 19.40
N ASN A 243 -13.36 17.16 19.34
CA ASN A 243 -14.38 18.16 19.02
C ASN A 243 -14.84 18.11 17.55
N THR A 244 -14.14 17.37 16.70
CA THR A 244 -14.52 17.13 15.29
C THR A 244 -15.48 15.94 15.12
N TRP A 245 -15.86 15.30 16.21
CA TRP A 245 -16.77 14.16 16.27
C TRP A 245 -18.02 14.56 17.05
N GLN A 246 -19.18 14.46 16.42
CA GLN A 246 -20.46 14.80 17.06
C GLN A 246 -21.26 13.55 17.38
N GLY A 247 -22.24 13.68 18.26
CA GLY A 247 -23.07 12.57 18.69
C GLY A 247 -22.29 11.50 19.45
N ASN A 248 -22.52 10.24 19.12
CA ASN A 248 -21.84 9.08 19.70
C ASN A 248 -20.63 8.64 18.85
N GLY A 249 -20.12 9.51 17.99
CA GLY A 249 -19.11 9.18 16.98
C GLY A 249 -17.82 8.58 17.53
N LEU A 250 -17.42 8.92 18.76
CA LEU A 250 -16.22 8.40 19.42
C LEU A 250 -16.44 7.08 20.17
N ARG A 251 -17.70 6.72 20.45
CA ARG A 251 -17.99 5.60 21.34
C ARG A 251 -17.74 4.26 20.63
N ASP A 252 -16.84 3.46 21.20
CA ASP A 252 -16.55 2.08 20.76
C ASP A 252 -16.31 1.94 19.24
N ARG A 253 -15.80 2.99 18.60
CA ARG A 253 -15.64 3.06 17.14
C ARG A 253 -14.39 2.34 16.65
N SER A 254 -14.57 1.53 15.63
CA SER A 254 -13.49 0.91 14.85
C SER A 254 -13.03 1.82 13.70
N GLY A 255 -12.03 1.38 12.94
CA GLY A 255 -11.48 2.14 11.80
C GLY A 255 -10.42 3.16 12.20
N ALA A 256 -10.19 4.15 11.36
CA ALA A 256 -9.14 5.17 11.45
C ALA A 256 -7.78 4.56 11.83
N ASN A 257 -7.47 3.44 11.20
CA ASN A 257 -6.30 2.61 11.44
C ASN A 257 -5.24 2.83 10.36
N VAL A 258 -4.02 2.39 10.63
CA VAL A 258 -2.96 2.31 9.62
C VAL A 258 -2.81 0.85 9.21
N TRP A 259 -3.52 0.44 8.18
CA TRP A 259 -3.44 -0.90 7.62
C TRP A 259 -2.42 -1.02 6.48
N SER A 260 -1.95 0.13 5.99
CA SER A 260 -0.90 0.27 4.98
C SER A 260 0.49 0.38 5.61
N THR A 261 1.50 0.66 4.80
CA THR A 261 2.88 0.83 5.23
C THR A 261 3.17 2.29 5.55
N MET A 262 3.90 2.53 6.63
CA MET A 262 4.36 3.85 7.05
C MET A 262 5.73 4.17 6.45
N SER A 263 6.09 5.46 6.41
CA SER A 263 7.44 5.90 6.04
C SER A 263 8.12 6.64 7.19
N VAL A 264 9.44 6.58 7.25
CA VAL A 264 10.24 7.17 8.32
C VAL A 264 11.32 8.06 7.75
N ASP A 265 11.34 9.31 8.17
CA ASP A 265 12.50 10.20 8.04
C ASP A 265 13.45 9.88 9.19
N VAL A 266 14.48 9.10 8.89
CA VAL A 266 15.42 8.61 9.91
C VAL A 266 16.30 9.72 10.47
N ASP A 267 16.57 10.75 9.69
CA ASP A 267 17.44 11.88 10.07
C ASP A 267 16.72 12.80 11.05
N ARG A 268 15.44 13.09 10.77
CA ARG A 268 14.59 13.95 11.62
C ARG A 268 13.86 13.18 12.72
N GLY A 269 13.79 11.84 12.62
CA GLY A 269 13.06 11.01 13.57
C GLY A 269 11.55 11.18 13.46
N ILE A 270 11.03 11.36 12.25
CA ILE A 270 9.60 11.53 11.98
C ILE A 270 9.05 10.27 11.31
N VAL A 271 7.94 9.75 11.81
CA VAL A 271 7.18 8.70 11.13
C VAL A 271 5.87 9.30 10.56
N PHE A 272 5.55 8.90 9.32
CA PHE A 272 4.37 9.36 8.59
C PHE A 272 3.33 8.24 8.50
N LEU A 273 2.16 8.48 9.04
CA LEU A 273 1.06 7.55 9.19
C LEU A 273 -0.07 7.89 8.19
N PRO A 274 -0.30 7.07 7.15
CA PRO A 274 -1.47 7.21 6.29
C PRO A 274 -2.68 6.56 6.98
N ILE A 275 -3.48 7.36 7.69
CA ILE A 275 -4.63 6.89 8.45
C ILE A 275 -5.83 6.68 7.52
N GLY A 276 -6.48 5.54 7.65
CA GLY A 276 -7.67 5.16 6.90
C GLY A 276 -8.96 5.75 7.45
N SER A 277 -10.08 5.29 6.91
CA SER A 277 -11.42 5.77 7.23
C SER A 277 -11.89 5.29 8.60
N PRO A 278 -12.71 6.08 9.31
CA PRO A 278 -13.46 5.59 10.47
C PRO A 278 -14.58 4.66 10.02
N ALA A 279 -14.82 3.57 10.74
CA ALA A 279 -15.97 2.70 10.48
C ALA A 279 -17.30 3.44 10.83
N TYR A 280 -18.36 3.29 10.15
CA TYR A 280 -18.59 2.54 8.93
C TYR A 280 -18.23 3.38 7.69
N ASP A 281 -17.59 2.77 6.70
CA ASP A 281 -16.91 3.50 5.62
C ASP A 281 -17.87 4.17 4.61
N PHE A 282 -19.15 3.73 4.56
CA PHE A 282 -20.12 4.19 3.57
C PHE A 282 -21.27 5.02 4.18
N PHE A 283 -21.29 5.18 5.52
CA PHE A 283 -22.28 5.98 6.22
C PHE A 283 -21.71 6.55 7.52
N GLY A 284 -21.85 7.86 7.71
CA GLY A 284 -21.29 8.59 8.85
C GLY A 284 -22.32 9.39 9.65
N GLY A 285 -23.62 9.16 9.46
CA GLY A 285 -24.68 9.95 10.10
C GLY A 285 -24.65 9.94 11.64
N ASP A 286 -24.00 8.95 12.24
CA ASP A 286 -23.78 8.82 13.68
C ASP A 286 -22.44 9.42 14.16
N ARG A 287 -21.58 9.88 13.23
CA ARG A 287 -20.25 10.46 13.50
C ARG A 287 -20.07 11.82 12.80
N LYS A 288 -21.08 12.67 12.81
CA LYS A 288 -21.05 13.98 12.13
C LYS A 288 -19.81 14.79 12.48
N GLY A 289 -19.38 15.66 11.59
CA GLY A 289 -18.16 16.46 11.70
C GLY A 289 -17.03 15.94 10.83
N GLN A 290 -15.83 16.51 10.93
CA GLN A 290 -14.67 16.16 10.08
C GLN A 290 -14.05 14.81 10.42
N ASN A 291 -14.21 14.31 11.64
CA ASN A 291 -13.70 13.01 12.13
C ASN A 291 -12.17 12.88 12.15
N LEU A 292 -11.47 13.86 12.71
CA LEU A 292 -10.02 13.77 12.91
C LEU A 292 -9.66 12.58 13.84
N PHE A 293 -8.62 11.81 13.54
CA PHE A 293 -7.64 11.93 12.47
C PHE A 293 -7.89 10.95 11.30
N GLY A 294 -9.12 10.49 11.10
CA GLY A 294 -9.47 9.69 9.90
C GLY A 294 -9.05 10.41 8.61
N ASN A 295 -8.65 9.62 7.60
CA ASN A 295 -8.25 10.06 6.27
C ASN A 295 -7.18 11.18 6.27
N SER A 296 -6.27 11.12 7.25
CA SER A 296 -5.20 12.10 7.43
C SER A 296 -3.82 11.47 7.28
N LEU A 297 -2.91 12.22 6.67
CA LEU A 297 -1.49 11.95 6.86
C LEU A 297 -1.06 12.60 8.18
N VAL A 298 -0.59 11.79 9.11
CA VAL A 298 -0.16 12.23 10.44
C VAL A 298 1.34 12.02 10.60
N ALA A 299 2.05 13.06 11.01
CA ALA A 299 3.47 12.97 11.36
C ALA A 299 3.64 12.91 12.88
N LEU A 300 4.39 11.90 13.35
CA LEU A 300 4.73 11.75 14.76
C LEU A 300 6.25 11.79 14.96
N ASP A 301 6.69 12.28 16.12
CA ASP A 301 8.03 11.96 16.62
C ASP A 301 8.10 10.44 16.83
N ALA A 302 9.00 9.78 16.10
CA ALA A 302 9.08 8.32 16.06
C ALA A 302 9.52 7.70 17.40
N ARG A 303 10.19 8.47 18.30
CA ARG A 303 10.63 8.00 19.62
C ARG A 303 9.53 8.03 20.65
N THR A 304 8.65 9.04 20.57
CA THR A 304 7.68 9.36 21.64
C THR A 304 6.24 9.12 21.25
N GLY A 305 5.95 8.98 19.95
CA GLY A 305 4.59 8.92 19.43
C GLY A 305 3.83 10.26 19.48
N LYS A 306 4.52 11.35 19.89
CA LYS A 306 3.91 12.67 19.94
C LYS A 306 3.64 13.19 18.53
N ARG A 307 2.38 13.64 18.28
CA ARG A 307 2.01 14.23 17.00
C ARG A 307 2.73 15.58 16.80
N LEU A 308 3.34 15.72 15.63
CA LEU A 308 3.98 16.96 15.18
C LEU A 308 3.00 17.79 14.34
N TRP A 309 2.36 17.17 13.38
CA TRP A 309 1.35 17.77 12.52
C TRP A 309 0.44 16.70 11.90
N HIS A 310 -0.65 17.13 11.28
CA HIS A 310 -1.49 16.30 10.43
C HIS A 310 -2.03 17.13 9.26
N TYR A 311 -2.41 16.44 8.18
CA TYR A 311 -3.15 17.01 7.07
C TYR A 311 -4.26 16.04 6.66
N GLN A 312 -5.52 16.48 6.78
CA GLN A 312 -6.68 15.66 6.43
C GLN A 312 -6.97 15.80 4.94
N MET A 313 -7.05 14.67 4.22
CA MET A 313 -7.21 14.62 2.76
C MET A 313 -8.64 14.29 2.34
N VAL A 314 -9.45 13.76 3.26
CA VAL A 314 -10.90 13.59 3.10
C VAL A 314 -11.58 13.94 4.40
N HIS A 315 -12.48 14.92 4.38
CA HIS A 315 -13.33 15.27 5.51
C HIS A 315 -14.55 14.36 5.53
N HIS A 316 -14.88 13.79 6.68
CA HIS A 316 -16.09 12.98 6.87
C HIS A 316 -16.25 11.92 5.76
N ASP A 317 -15.28 11.03 5.63
CA ASP A 317 -15.28 10.03 4.56
C ASP A 317 -16.49 9.08 4.66
N ILE A 318 -17.22 8.98 3.56
CA ILE A 318 -18.38 8.10 3.36
C ILE A 318 -18.30 7.38 1.99
N TRP A 319 -17.09 7.23 1.45
CA TRP A 319 -16.81 6.64 0.14
C TRP A 319 -15.76 5.53 0.19
N ASP A 320 -15.24 5.20 1.38
CA ASP A 320 -14.07 4.33 1.55
C ASP A 320 -12.84 4.89 0.81
N TYR A 321 -12.59 6.20 0.97
CA TYR A 321 -11.44 6.90 0.41
C TYR A 321 -10.26 6.96 1.39
N ASP A 322 -9.95 5.84 1.99
CA ASP A 322 -8.74 5.63 2.80
C ASP A 322 -7.49 6.26 2.20
N LEU A 323 -6.46 6.42 3.04
CA LEU A 323 -5.09 6.64 2.58
C LEU A 323 -4.33 5.31 2.56
N PRO A 324 -4.45 4.49 1.49
CA PRO A 324 -3.92 3.13 1.50
C PRO A 324 -2.45 3.06 1.11
N ALA A 325 -1.90 4.12 0.54
CA ALA A 325 -0.56 4.15 -0.03
C ALA A 325 0.50 4.51 1.01
N GLN A 326 1.67 3.84 0.93
CA GLN A 326 2.85 4.27 1.67
C GLN A 326 3.21 5.72 1.26
N PRO A 327 3.34 6.66 2.20
CA PRO A 327 3.84 8.00 1.90
C PRO A 327 5.26 7.93 1.33
N VAL A 328 5.57 8.72 0.30
CA VAL A 328 6.90 8.75 -0.32
C VAL A 328 7.67 9.97 0.15
N LEU A 329 8.85 9.77 0.73
CA LEU A 329 9.74 10.88 1.08
C LEU A 329 10.58 11.27 -0.13
N ALA A 330 10.48 12.53 -0.54
CA ALA A 330 11.17 13.06 -1.70
C ALA A 330 11.87 14.38 -1.37
N THR A 331 12.84 14.72 -2.20
CA THR A 331 13.50 16.04 -2.20
C THR A 331 13.33 16.64 -3.59
N ILE A 332 12.78 17.84 -3.67
CA ILE A 332 12.45 18.54 -4.92
C ILE A 332 13.21 19.85 -5.04
N GLN A 333 13.26 20.39 -6.27
CA GLN A 333 13.77 21.74 -6.55
C GLN A 333 12.60 22.66 -6.90
N ARG A 334 12.38 23.69 -6.09
CA ARG A 334 11.30 24.64 -6.33
C ARG A 334 11.75 26.06 -6.05
N ASN A 335 11.48 26.96 -7.01
CA ASN A 335 11.85 28.39 -6.90
C ASN A 335 13.35 28.58 -6.53
N GLY A 336 14.23 27.76 -7.11
CA GLY A 336 15.67 27.80 -6.85
C GLY A 336 16.10 27.28 -5.48
N ARG A 337 15.21 26.60 -4.75
CA ARG A 337 15.48 26.02 -3.41
C ARG A 337 15.23 24.53 -3.39
N THR A 338 16.06 23.82 -2.67
CA THR A 338 15.84 22.42 -2.30
C THR A 338 14.81 22.35 -1.18
N GLN A 339 13.80 21.52 -1.32
CA GLN A 339 12.74 21.33 -0.35
C GLN A 339 12.47 19.83 -0.13
N ASP A 340 12.47 19.42 1.13
CA ASP A 340 12.09 18.07 1.52
C ASP A 340 10.58 17.98 1.69
N VAL A 341 10.00 17.00 1.01
CA VAL A 341 8.55 16.81 0.96
C VAL A 341 8.16 15.38 1.30
N VAL A 342 6.91 15.21 1.73
CA VAL A 342 6.23 13.92 1.78
C VAL A 342 5.09 13.95 0.76
N VAL A 343 5.02 12.92 -0.07
CA VAL A 343 4.04 12.78 -1.15
C VAL A 343 3.05 11.68 -0.80
N GLN A 344 1.75 11.99 -0.81
CA GLN A 344 0.67 11.04 -0.61
C GLN A 344 -0.19 10.94 -1.87
N VAL A 345 -0.19 9.75 -2.47
CA VAL A 345 -1.14 9.39 -3.54
C VAL A 345 -2.39 8.78 -2.92
N THR A 346 -3.55 8.99 -3.54
CA THR A 346 -4.85 8.70 -2.92
C THR A 346 -5.79 7.92 -3.84
N LYS A 347 -6.81 7.26 -3.24
CA LYS A 347 -7.90 6.59 -3.98
C LYS A 347 -8.65 7.56 -4.91
N MET A 348 -8.72 8.83 -4.57
CA MET A 348 -9.32 9.87 -5.41
C MET A 348 -8.50 10.18 -6.68
N GLY A 349 -7.28 9.62 -6.80
CA GLY A 349 -6.35 10.01 -7.87
C GLY A 349 -5.78 11.42 -7.69
N LEU A 350 -5.93 12.00 -6.51
CA LEU A 350 -5.30 13.24 -6.11
C LEU A 350 -3.92 12.94 -5.49
N VAL A 351 -2.97 13.82 -5.70
CA VAL A 351 -1.61 13.72 -5.14
C VAL A 351 -1.34 14.94 -4.28
N PHE A 352 -1.10 14.71 -3.00
CA PHE A 352 -0.74 15.76 -2.06
C PHE A 352 0.77 15.78 -1.86
N VAL A 353 1.38 16.95 -2.05
CA VAL A 353 2.80 17.19 -1.81
C VAL A 353 2.91 18.16 -0.64
N LEU A 354 3.38 17.67 0.49
CA LEU A 354 3.42 18.44 1.75
C LEU A 354 4.87 18.67 2.18
N ASP A 355 5.13 19.81 2.79
CA ASP A 355 6.40 20.08 3.50
C ASP A 355 6.57 19.03 4.60
N ARG A 356 7.73 18.36 4.61
CA ARG A 356 7.98 17.21 5.47
C ARG A 356 7.97 17.54 6.97
N GLU A 357 8.39 18.75 7.32
CA GLU A 357 8.49 19.18 8.73
C GLU A 357 7.20 19.83 9.24
N ARG A 358 6.46 20.53 8.37
CA ARG A 358 5.33 21.37 8.76
C ARG A 358 3.97 20.80 8.35
N GLY A 359 3.93 19.87 7.40
CA GLY A 359 2.69 19.33 6.83
C GLY A 359 1.91 20.33 5.97
N THR A 360 2.49 21.48 5.62
CA THR A 360 1.83 22.47 4.77
C THR A 360 1.92 22.08 3.31
N PRO A 361 0.85 22.27 2.51
CA PRO A 361 0.88 22.00 1.07
C PRO A 361 1.96 22.82 0.35
N VAL A 362 2.76 22.17 -0.50
CA VAL A 362 3.79 22.81 -1.33
C VAL A 362 3.18 23.44 -2.58
N PHE A 363 2.14 22.81 -3.12
CA PHE A 363 1.32 23.34 -4.19
C PHE A 363 -0.04 23.74 -3.63
N PRO A 364 -0.74 24.77 -4.19
CA PRO A 364 -2.01 25.22 -3.64
C PRO A 364 -3.04 24.09 -3.55
N VAL A 365 -3.76 24.03 -2.44
CA VAL A 365 -4.91 23.16 -2.21
C VAL A 365 -6.12 24.03 -1.92
N GLU A 366 -7.22 23.78 -2.61
CA GLU A 366 -8.47 24.55 -2.52
C GLU A 366 -9.56 23.69 -1.88
N GLU A 367 -10.28 24.25 -0.91
CA GLU A 367 -11.51 23.66 -0.42
C GLU A 367 -12.63 23.91 -1.44
N ARG A 368 -13.11 22.83 -2.07
CA ARG A 368 -14.17 22.93 -3.10
C ARG A 368 -15.46 22.30 -2.62
N PRO A 369 -16.62 22.94 -2.90
CA PRO A 369 -17.93 22.38 -2.59
C PRO A 369 -18.13 21.01 -3.26
N VAL A 370 -18.79 20.09 -2.53
CA VAL A 370 -19.10 18.74 -3.00
C VAL A 370 -20.62 18.49 -2.94
N PRO A 371 -21.15 17.47 -3.65
CA PRO A 371 -22.57 17.14 -3.61
C PRO A 371 -23.06 16.86 -2.19
N ALA A 372 -24.22 17.40 -1.83
CA ALA A 372 -24.81 17.28 -0.49
C ALA A 372 -25.96 16.27 -0.37
N ASN A 373 -26.48 15.74 -1.49
CA ASN A 373 -27.58 14.79 -1.49
C ASN A 373 -27.10 13.43 -1.00
N ALA A 374 -27.50 13.05 0.20
CA ALA A 374 -27.08 11.82 0.87
C ALA A 374 -28.26 10.98 1.33
N ALA A 375 -27.99 9.79 1.85
CA ALA A 375 -28.98 8.94 2.50
C ALA A 375 -29.61 9.64 3.72
N PRO A 376 -30.84 9.31 4.12
CA PRO A 376 -31.46 9.86 5.31
C PRO A 376 -30.57 9.70 6.56
N GLY A 377 -30.41 10.77 7.31
CA GLY A 377 -29.57 10.81 8.51
C GLY A 377 -28.09 11.16 8.27
N GLU A 378 -27.61 11.07 7.03
CA GLU A 378 -26.26 11.48 6.65
C GLU A 378 -26.14 13.00 6.53
N SER A 379 -24.94 13.53 6.83
CA SER A 379 -24.61 14.95 6.69
C SER A 379 -23.17 15.08 6.17
N PRO A 380 -22.98 15.00 4.85
CA PRO A 380 -21.65 15.12 4.25
C PRO A 380 -20.97 16.43 4.64
N TRP A 381 -19.64 16.41 4.78
CA TRP A 381 -18.89 17.65 4.93
C TRP A 381 -19.00 18.50 3.66
N PRO A 382 -19.25 19.81 3.75
CA PRO A 382 -19.66 20.61 2.60
C PRO A 382 -18.58 20.84 1.57
N THR A 383 -17.30 20.70 1.95
CA THR A 383 -16.14 20.91 1.06
C THR A 383 -15.14 19.77 1.21
N GLN A 384 -14.29 19.61 0.20
CA GLN A 384 -13.16 18.69 0.24
C GLN A 384 -11.89 19.35 -0.33
N PRO A 385 -10.69 18.97 0.12
CA PRO A 385 -9.44 19.55 -0.34
C PRO A 385 -9.04 19.02 -1.74
N PHE A 386 -8.80 19.94 -2.68
CA PHE A 386 -8.34 19.64 -4.02
C PHE A 386 -6.99 20.27 -4.30
N PRO A 387 -5.90 19.49 -4.45
CA PRO A 387 -4.64 20.02 -4.96
C PRO A 387 -4.83 20.58 -6.37
N SER A 388 -4.29 21.77 -6.63
CA SER A 388 -4.29 22.34 -7.97
C SER A 388 -3.27 21.67 -8.89
N LEU A 389 -2.18 21.14 -8.31
CA LEU A 389 -1.11 20.39 -8.95
C LEU A 389 -0.61 19.27 -8.03
N PRO A 390 -0.30 18.09 -8.59
CA PRO A 390 -0.64 17.65 -9.94
C PRO A 390 -2.14 17.70 -10.20
N THR A 391 -2.54 17.86 -11.46
CA THR A 391 -3.95 17.68 -11.83
C THR A 391 -4.41 16.24 -11.50
N PRO A 392 -5.71 16.01 -11.29
CA PRO A 392 -6.22 14.67 -11.02
C PRO A 392 -5.72 13.64 -12.03
N LEU A 393 -5.24 12.49 -11.54
CA LEU A 393 -4.65 11.45 -12.37
C LEU A 393 -5.70 10.57 -13.06
N VAL A 394 -6.94 10.61 -12.56
CA VAL A 394 -8.10 9.85 -13.06
C VAL A 394 -9.30 10.77 -13.22
N ARG A 395 -10.36 10.29 -13.88
CA ARG A 395 -11.62 11.01 -14.04
C ARG A 395 -12.28 11.28 -12.69
N HIS A 396 -12.76 12.50 -12.50
CA HIS A 396 -13.58 12.92 -11.37
C HIS A 396 -15.06 13.08 -11.73
N ALA A 397 -15.41 12.87 -12.97
CA ALA A 397 -16.77 12.80 -13.44
C ALA A 397 -16.85 11.83 -14.62
N ILE A 398 -18.03 11.21 -14.79
CA ILE A 398 -18.38 10.37 -15.93
C ILE A 398 -19.64 10.92 -16.52
N THR A 399 -19.60 11.16 -17.82
CA THR A 399 -20.70 11.60 -18.65
C THR A 399 -21.09 10.52 -19.67
N ALA A 400 -22.15 10.74 -20.39
CA ALA A 400 -22.57 9.86 -21.46
C ALA A 400 -21.48 9.64 -22.54
N ASP A 401 -20.59 10.62 -22.73
CA ASP A 401 -19.51 10.55 -23.71
C ASP A 401 -18.32 9.71 -23.22
N ASP A 402 -18.23 9.44 -21.91
CA ASP A 402 -17.19 8.62 -21.30
C ASP A 402 -17.53 7.13 -21.28
N ILE A 403 -18.77 6.75 -21.67
CA ILE A 403 -19.23 5.35 -21.63
C ILE A 403 -18.49 4.52 -22.67
N SER A 404 -18.12 3.31 -22.27
CA SER A 404 -17.36 2.35 -23.07
C SER A 404 -18.00 2.06 -24.42
N ASP A 405 -17.16 2.01 -25.45
CA ASP A 405 -17.52 1.70 -26.84
C ASP A 405 -16.62 0.59 -27.41
N VAL A 406 -16.06 -0.24 -26.52
CA VAL A 406 -15.06 -1.27 -26.91
C VAL A 406 -15.65 -2.36 -27.80
N THR A 407 -16.93 -2.68 -27.66
CA THR A 407 -17.76 -3.45 -28.61
C THR A 407 -19.17 -2.85 -28.66
N LEU A 408 -19.99 -3.24 -29.64
CA LEU A 408 -21.38 -2.76 -29.73
C LEU A 408 -22.22 -3.26 -28.54
N GLU A 409 -22.02 -4.51 -28.12
CA GLU A 409 -22.70 -5.13 -26.98
C GLU A 409 -22.32 -4.39 -25.68
N SER A 410 -21.02 -4.18 -25.44
CA SER A 410 -20.52 -3.41 -24.29
C SER A 410 -21.10 -2.00 -24.27
N ALA A 411 -21.08 -1.29 -25.41
CA ALA A 411 -21.63 0.06 -25.52
C ALA A 411 -23.12 0.12 -25.15
N LYS A 412 -23.92 -0.83 -25.66
CA LYS A 412 -25.36 -0.92 -25.35
C LYS A 412 -25.61 -1.22 -23.87
N PHE A 413 -24.93 -2.22 -23.33
CA PHE A 413 -25.07 -2.62 -21.93
C PHE A 413 -24.65 -1.48 -20.99
N CYS A 414 -23.45 -0.93 -21.19
CA CYS A 414 -22.90 0.12 -20.35
C CYS A 414 -23.73 1.41 -20.40
N ARG A 415 -24.33 1.73 -21.56
CA ARG A 415 -25.25 2.86 -21.67
C ARG A 415 -26.50 2.63 -20.83
N ALA A 416 -27.13 1.47 -20.95
CA ALA A 416 -28.33 1.13 -20.17
C ALA A 416 -28.03 1.13 -18.65
N LEU A 417 -26.86 0.61 -18.25
CA LEU A 417 -26.41 0.64 -16.85
C LEU A 417 -26.19 2.08 -16.37
N PHE A 418 -25.54 2.93 -17.17
CA PHE A 418 -25.32 4.34 -16.83
C PHE A 418 -26.64 5.11 -16.67
N ASP A 419 -27.59 4.89 -17.55
CA ASP A 419 -28.92 5.54 -17.51
C ASP A 419 -29.76 5.07 -16.31
N SER A 420 -29.43 3.92 -15.68
CA SER A 420 -30.13 3.37 -14.52
C SER A 420 -29.60 3.86 -13.16
N VAL A 421 -28.44 4.55 -13.13
CA VAL A 421 -27.80 5.00 -11.91
C VAL A 421 -27.83 6.52 -11.76
N GLN A 422 -27.66 7.01 -10.54
CA GLN A 422 -27.47 8.44 -10.24
C GLN A 422 -26.01 8.72 -9.88
N GLY A 423 -25.60 9.98 -9.81
CA GLY A 423 -24.25 10.38 -9.39
C GLY A 423 -23.26 10.53 -10.54
N GLY A 424 -22.12 9.86 -10.47
CA GLY A 424 -21.09 9.93 -11.52
C GLY A 424 -20.12 11.10 -11.38
N ARG A 425 -20.06 11.77 -10.22
CA ARG A 425 -19.05 12.79 -9.88
C ARG A 425 -18.35 12.43 -8.58
N ILE A 426 -17.09 12.86 -8.47
CA ILE A 426 -16.31 12.67 -7.24
C ILE A 426 -17.08 13.21 -6.02
N TYR A 427 -16.96 12.51 -4.91
CA TYR A 427 -17.61 12.83 -3.65
C TYR A 427 -19.15 12.89 -3.72
N THR A 428 -19.78 12.26 -4.71
CA THR A 428 -21.25 12.04 -4.65
C THR A 428 -21.55 11.06 -3.52
N PRO A 429 -22.33 11.46 -2.49
CA PRO A 429 -22.70 10.56 -1.39
C PRO A 429 -23.51 9.36 -1.92
N ILE A 430 -23.27 8.19 -1.33
CA ILE A 430 -24.05 7.00 -1.64
C ILE A 430 -25.44 7.16 -1.00
N GLY A 431 -26.47 7.01 -1.84
CA GLY A 431 -27.87 7.11 -1.41
C GLY A 431 -28.57 5.75 -1.32
N THR A 432 -29.89 5.76 -1.15
CA THR A 432 -30.73 4.55 -1.20
C THR A 432 -31.00 4.07 -2.64
N LYS A 433 -30.68 4.88 -3.64
CA LYS A 433 -30.70 4.48 -5.06
C LYS A 433 -29.30 4.11 -5.52
N HIS A 434 -29.21 3.27 -6.55
CA HIS A 434 -27.93 2.93 -7.17
C HIS A 434 -27.17 4.18 -7.57
N THR A 435 -26.03 4.41 -6.94
CA THR A 435 -25.18 5.59 -7.10
C THR A 435 -23.87 5.19 -7.77
N LEU A 436 -23.52 5.86 -8.87
CA LEU A 436 -22.23 5.71 -9.53
C LEU A 436 -21.18 6.53 -8.76
N VAL A 437 -20.28 5.83 -8.08
CA VAL A 437 -19.18 6.40 -7.29
C VAL A 437 -17.94 6.52 -8.17
N VAL A 438 -17.37 7.72 -8.27
CA VAL A 438 -16.25 8.06 -9.15
C VAL A 438 -15.20 8.87 -8.39
N PRO A 439 -13.93 8.44 -8.38
CA PRO A 439 -13.47 7.08 -8.69
C PRO A 439 -14.13 6.05 -7.77
N GLY A 440 -14.13 4.78 -8.15
CA GLY A 440 -14.55 3.73 -7.22
C GLY A 440 -13.55 3.58 -6.06
N ASN A 441 -13.87 2.79 -5.05
CA ASN A 441 -13.01 2.60 -3.87
C ASN A 441 -11.73 1.76 -4.13
N LEU A 442 -11.65 1.02 -5.27
CA LEU A 442 -10.37 0.52 -5.75
C LEU A 442 -9.42 1.70 -6.04
N GLY A 443 -10.03 2.81 -6.42
CA GLY A 443 -9.42 4.11 -6.48
C GLY A 443 -8.58 4.39 -7.70
N GLY A 444 -8.11 5.62 -7.79
CA GLY A 444 -7.06 6.06 -8.69
C GLY A 444 -5.77 5.35 -8.32
N ALA A 445 -5.15 5.69 -7.19
CA ALA A 445 -4.05 4.93 -6.60
C ALA A 445 -4.52 4.15 -5.37
N ASN A 446 -3.83 3.05 -5.06
CA ASN A 446 -4.17 2.20 -3.91
C ASN A 446 -2.93 1.86 -3.09
N TRP A 447 -2.99 0.82 -2.23
CA TRP A 447 -1.93 0.41 -1.30
C TRP A 447 -0.57 0.14 -1.99
N SER A 448 -0.59 -0.12 -3.27
CA SER A 448 0.62 -0.25 -4.10
C SER A 448 1.50 1.01 -4.10
N GLY A 449 0.95 2.18 -3.84
CA GLY A 449 1.70 3.42 -3.67
C GLY A 449 2.39 3.92 -4.93
N ALA A 450 3.56 4.55 -4.77
CA ALA A 450 4.34 5.10 -5.87
C ALA A 450 5.84 4.86 -5.69
N ALA A 451 6.62 4.93 -6.79
CA ALA A 451 8.07 4.91 -6.76
C ALA A 451 8.62 6.31 -7.09
N PHE A 452 9.73 6.70 -6.48
CA PHE A 452 10.35 8.01 -6.68
C PHE A 452 11.82 7.87 -7.08
N ASP A 453 12.17 8.35 -8.26
CA ASP A 453 13.56 8.46 -8.70
C ASP A 453 14.13 9.81 -8.27
N SER A 454 15.06 9.75 -7.33
CA SER A 454 15.70 10.96 -6.76
C SER A 454 16.60 11.70 -7.75
N ALA A 455 17.12 11.04 -8.77
CA ALA A 455 17.98 11.67 -9.78
C ALA A 455 17.18 12.50 -10.78
N SER A 456 16.08 11.94 -11.31
CA SER A 456 15.18 12.64 -12.23
C SER A 456 14.06 13.42 -11.50
N ARG A 457 13.90 13.22 -10.20
CA ARG A 457 12.82 13.77 -9.35
C ARG A 457 11.42 13.45 -9.86
N ARG A 458 11.27 12.26 -10.50
CA ARG A 458 10.00 11.76 -11.01
C ARG A 458 9.37 10.76 -10.05
N LEU A 459 8.07 10.93 -9.87
CA LEU A 459 7.22 9.99 -9.17
C LEU A 459 6.48 9.12 -10.20
N PHE A 460 6.54 7.80 -10.03
CA PHE A 460 5.84 6.83 -10.88
C PHE A 460 4.71 6.20 -10.08
N VAL A 461 3.49 6.29 -10.59
CA VAL A 461 2.29 5.79 -9.93
C VAL A 461 1.37 5.09 -10.93
N ASN A 462 0.84 3.94 -10.56
CA ASN A 462 -0.22 3.28 -11.32
C ASN A 462 -1.58 3.70 -10.77
N VAL A 463 -2.53 3.90 -11.69
CA VAL A 463 -3.89 4.35 -11.37
C VAL A 463 -4.94 3.52 -12.11
N ASN A 464 -6.14 3.47 -11.54
CA ASN A 464 -7.28 2.72 -12.05
C ASN A 464 -8.46 3.62 -12.38
N GLU A 465 -9.14 3.32 -13.48
CA GLU A 465 -10.39 3.92 -13.92
C GLU A 465 -11.51 2.86 -13.83
N LEU A 466 -11.86 2.49 -12.60
CA LEU A 466 -12.85 1.46 -12.31
C LEU A 466 -13.89 1.99 -11.30
N PRO A 467 -14.95 2.65 -11.78
CA PRO A 467 -16.04 3.14 -10.93
C PRO A 467 -16.80 2.01 -10.24
N LEU A 468 -17.54 2.39 -9.20
CA LEU A 468 -18.36 1.50 -8.39
C LEU A 468 -19.84 1.92 -8.47
N VAL A 469 -20.76 0.96 -8.53
CA VAL A 469 -22.19 1.19 -8.30
C VAL A 469 -22.53 0.70 -6.90
N ALA A 470 -23.04 1.60 -6.07
CA ALA A 470 -23.35 1.31 -4.67
C ALA A 470 -24.72 1.87 -4.26
N ALA A 471 -25.36 1.23 -3.28
CA ALA A 471 -26.59 1.72 -2.64
C ALA A 471 -26.59 1.33 -1.17
N LEU A 472 -27.26 2.15 -0.35
CA LEU A 472 -27.48 1.90 1.06
C LEU A 472 -28.93 1.46 1.30
N GLU A 473 -29.11 0.59 2.28
CA GLU A 473 -30.39 0.14 2.80
C GLU A 473 -30.39 0.18 4.32
N SER A 474 -31.52 0.47 4.93
CA SER A 474 -31.67 0.45 6.38
C SER A 474 -33.02 -0.14 6.75
N GLU A 475 -33.02 -1.01 7.74
CA GLU A 475 -34.24 -1.38 8.45
C GLU A 475 -34.72 -0.24 9.37
N PRO A 476 -36.01 -0.16 9.69
CA PRO A 476 -36.53 0.85 10.60
C PRO A 476 -35.81 0.86 11.95
N GLY A 477 -35.16 1.97 12.28
CA GLY A 477 -34.39 2.16 13.52
C GLY A 477 -32.93 1.71 13.47
N GLU A 478 -32.45 1.18 12.35
CA GLU A 478 -31.06 0.80 12.15
C GLU A 478 -30.29 1.83 11.31
N SER A 479 -28.98 1.85 11.48
CA SER A 479 -28.10 2.66 10.63
C SER A 479 -28.00 2.03 9.25
N PRO A 480 -28.00 2.84 8.17
CA PRO A 480 -27.83 2.35 6.81
C PRO A 480 -26.55 1.55 6.63
N THR A 481 -26.65 0.46 5.90
CA THR A 481 -25.54 -0.39 5.44
C THR A 481 -25.57 -0.58 3.95
N ILE A 482 -24.46 -1.01 3.37
CA ILE A 482 -24.39 -1.22 1.92
C ILE A 482 -25.21 -2.45 1.53
N SER A 483 -26.18 -2.25 0.62
CA SER A 483 -27.04 -3.31 0.08
C SER A 483 -26.67 -3.69 -1.35
N HIS A 484 -26.04 -2.76 -2.07
CA HIS A 484 -25.52 -2.98 -3.41
C HIS A 484 -24.08 -2.47 -3.50
N TYR A 485 -23.18 -3.33 -4.02
CA TYR A 485 -21.77 -3.01 -4.13
C TYR A 485 -21.19 -3.79 -5.31
N ARG A 486 -21.13 -3.15 -6.48
CA ARG A 486 -20.65 -3.79 -7.71
C ARG A 486 -19.81 -2.83 -8.53
N ARG A 487 -18.78 -3.36 -9.18
CA ARG A 487 -18.01 -2.59 -10.16
C ARG A 487 -18.89 -2.16 -11.32
N PHE A 488 -18.62 -0.99 -11.87
CA PHE A 488 -19.27 -0.49 -13.06
C PHE A 488 -18.63 -1.13 -14.30
N VAL A 489 -19.02 -2.39 -14.57
CA VAL A 489 -18.47 -3.25 -15.64
C VAL A 489 -19.58 -3.87 -16.46
N ASP A 490 -19.26 -4.29 -17.69
CA ASP A 490 -20.15 -5.04 -18.55
C ASP A 490 -20.21 -6.54 -18.19
N GLU A 491 -20.94 -7.32 -18.97
CA GLU A 491 -21.11 -8.77 -18.78
C GLU A 491 -19.80 -9.57 -18.93
N ASN A 492 -18.81 -9.00 -19.61
CA ASN A 492 -17.47 -9.59 -19.77
C ASN A 492 -16.50 -9.15 -18.65
N GLY A 493 -16.95 -8.29 -17.71
CA GLY A 493 -16.15 -7.72 -16.66
C GLY A 493 -15.27 -6.55 -17.10
N TRP A 494 -15.47 -5.99 -18.31
CA TRP A 494 -14.75 -4.80 -18.75
C TRP A 494 -15.36 -3.52 -18.19
N PRO A 495 -14.55 -2.55 -17.75
CA PRO A 495 -15.08 -1.29 -17.22
C PRO A 495 -15.98 -0.56 -18.22
N CYS A 496 -17.15 -0.13 -17.76
CA CYS A 496 -18.12 0.61 -18.54
C CYS A 496 -17.73 2.06 -18.86
N VAL A 497 -16.46 2.40 -18.70
CA VAL A 497 -15.86 3.66 -19.12
C VAL A 497 -14.88 3.44 -20.26
N LYS A 498 -14.71 4.46 -21.12
CA LYS A 498 -13.71 4.40 -22.20
C LYS A 498 -12.30 4.16 -21.65
N PRO A 499 -11.49 3.29 -22.25
CA PRO A 499 -10.10 3.09 -21.85
C PRO A 499 -9.27 4.39 -22.00
N PRO A 500 -8.09 4.48 -21.34
CA PRO A 500 -7.42 3.39 -20.62
C PRO A 500 -8.02 3.13 -19.23
N TRP A 501 -8.21 1.85 -18.88
CA TRP A 501 -8.77 1.41 -17.59
C TRP A 501 -7.74 1.33 -16.47
N GLY A 502 -6.47 1.23 -16.83
CA GLY A 502 -5.33 1.33 -15.94
C GLY A 502 -4.18 2.02 -16.66
N SER A 503 -3.42 2.82 -15.93
CA SER A 503 -2.29 3.57 -16.48
C SER A 503 -1.13 3.62 -15.50
N LEU A 504 0.10 3.62 -16.04
CA LEU A 504 1.30 4.03 -15.33
C LEU A 504 1.59 5.50 -15.71
N ILE A 505 1.82 6.33 -14.71
CA ILE A 505 1.99 7.78 -14.87
C ILE A 505 3.31 8.21 -14.24
N ALA A 506 4.09 9.04 -14.93
CA ALA A 506 5.22 9.75 -14.36
C ALA A 506 4.86 11.21 -14.10
N ILE A 507 5.20 11.69 -12.90
CA ILE A 507 4.98 13.06 -12.47
C ILE A 507 6.35 13.68 -12.16
N ASP A 508 6.69 14.78 -12.79
CA ASP A 508 7.81 15.63 -12.42
C ASP A 508 7.43 16.38 -11.12
N LEU A 509 8.09 16.06 -10.01
CA LEU A 509 7.73 16.64 -8.70
C LEU A 509 8.21 18.08 -8.51
N ASP A 510 9.19 18.55 -9.27
CA ASP A 510 9.64 19.95 -9.20
C ASP A 510 8.53 20.90 -9.70
N SER A 511 7.86 20.50 -10.77
CA SER A 511 6.73 21.24 -11.37
C SER A 511 5.35 20.71 -10.98
N ALA A 512 5.28 19.53 -10.39
CA ALA A 512 4.07 18.75 -10.14
C ALA A 512 3.21 18.55 -11.40
N ARG A 513 3.85 18.30 -12.55
CA ARG A 513 3.19 18.04 -13.83
C ARG A 513 3.39 16.61 -14.29
N VAL A 514 2.38 16.07 -14.94
CA VAL A 514 2.49 14.77 -15.60
C VAL A 514 3.48 14.86 -16.74
N SER A 515 4.57 14.08 -16.68
CA SER A 515 5.58 13.99 -17.74
C SER A 515 5.11 13.07 -18.86
N TRP A 516 4.52 11.92 -18.50
CA TRP A 516 3.91 10.98 -19.43
C TRP A 516 2.86 10.10 -18.72
N LYS A 517 1.93 9.56 -19.50
CA LYS A 517 0.90 8.59 -19.09
C LYS A 517 0.85 7.46 -20.12
N SER A 518 1.03 6.23 -19.68
CA SER A 518 1.01 5.04 -20.53
C SER A 518 -0.05 4.06 -20.08
N PRO A 519 -0.84 3.46 -20.99
CA PRO A 519 -1.72 2.36 -20.64
C PRO A 519 -0.93 1.23 -19.98
N LEU A 520 -1.44 0.67 -18.88
CA LEU A 520 -0.82 -0.43 -18.15
C LEU A 520 -1.62 -1.71 -18.38
N GLY A 521 -1.06 -2.66 -19.12
CA GLY A 521 -1.75 -3.88 -19.51
C GLY A 521 -2.63 -3.73 -20.75
N ASN A 522 -3.19 -4.85 -21.21
CA ASN A 522 -4.07 -4.87 -22.38
C ASN A 522 -5.07 -6.03 -22.33
N ALA A 523 -6.34 -5.76 -22.61
CA ALA A 523 -7.37 -6.75 -22.85
C ALA A 523 -7.18 -7.33 -24.27
N GLN A 524 -6.33 -8.34 -24.39
CA GLN A 524 -5.92 -8.93 -25.68
C GLN A 524 -7.10 -9.43 -26.52
N THR A 525 -8.18 -9.88 -25.87
CA THR A 525 -9.40 -10.35 -26.52
C THR A 525 -10.12 -9.28 -27.33
N LEU A 526 -9.90 -8.00 -27.04
CA LEU A 526 -10.53 -6.88 -27.74
C LEU A 526 -9.83 -6.50 -29.05
N GLN A 527 -8.62 -7.00 -29.33
CA GLN A 527 -7.85 -6.76 -30.55
C GLN A 527 -7.80 -5.30 -31.01
N ARG A 528 -7.74 -4.35 -30.07
CA ARG A 528 -7.68 -2.91 -30.37
C ARG A 528 -6.27 -2.48 -30.78
N ALA A 529 -6.19 -1.48 -31.67
CA ALA A 529 -4.92 -0.89 -32.10
C ALA A 529 -4.18 -0.19 -30.94
N THR A 530 -4.92 0.40 -30.01
CA THR A 530 -4.39 1.04 -28.79
C THR A 530 -4.61 0.14 -27.59
N PRO A 531 -3.62 -0.08 -26.72
CA PRO A 531 -3.79 -0.83 -25.48
C PRO A 531 -4.90 -0.24 -24.62
N THR A 532 -5.72 -1.13 -24.03
CA THR A 532 -6.86 -0.71 -23.19
C THR A 532 -6.44 -0.27 -21.79
N GLY A 533 -5.21 -0.60 -21.37
CA GLY A 533 -4.93 -0.63 -19.94
C GLY A 533 -5.80 -1.65 -19.22
N LEU A 534 -5.43 -2.02 -18.02
CA LEU A 534 -6.20 -2.92 -17.14
C LEU A 534 -6.09 -2.44 -15.69
N PRO A 535 -7.12 -2.62 -14.87
CA PRO A 535 -7.03 -2.36 -13.45
C PRO A 535 -5.89 -3.16 -12.81
N SER A 536 -5.18 -2.53 -11.86
CA SER A 536 -3.99 -3.10 -11.23
C SER A 536 -3.94 -2.80 -9.75
N LEU A 537 -3.36 -3.71 -8.95
CA LEU A 537 -3.08 -3.50 -7.53
C LEU A 537 -1.58 -3.55 -7.20
N GLY A 538 -0.76 -4.18 -8.02
CA GLY A 538 0.70 -4.22 -7.83
C GLY A 538 1.35 -2.85 -8.01
N GLY A 539 2.43 -2.58 -7.28
CA GLY A 539 3.16 -1.32 -7.33
C GLY A 539 4.33 -1.32 -8.31
N ALA A 540 4.81 -0.12 -8.62
CA ALA A 540 6.01 0.08 -9.42
C ALA A 540 7.26 0.17 -8.55
N ILE A 541 8.42 -0.17 -9.14
CA ILE A 541 9.76 0.19 -8.66
C ILE A 541 10.52 0.91 -9.77
N ALA A 542 11.41 1.83 -9.41
CA ALA A 542 12.27 2.52 -10.35
C ALA A 542 13.76 2.16 -10.10
N THR A 543 14.59 2.24 -11.13
CA THR A 543 16.02 1.93 -11.04
C THR A 543 16.87 3.04 -11.65
N ALA A 544 18.08 3.22 -11.14
CA ALA A 544 19.06 4.15 -11.71
C ALA A 544 19.51 3.75 -13.14
N GLY A 545 19.21 2.52 -13.56
CA GLY A 545 19.36 2.10 -14.95
C GLY A 545 18.33 2.69 -15.90
N GLY A 546 17.40 3.52 -15.43
CA GLY A 546 16.38 4.20 -16.24
C GLY A 546 15.15 3.35 -16.57
N LEU A 547 14.83 2.38 -15.74
CA LEU A 547 13.69 1.48 -15.92
C LEU A 547 12.68 1.60 -14.78
N VAL A 548 11.41 1.39 -15.10
CA VAL A 548 10.31 1.20 -14.16
C VAL A 548 9.76 -0.21 -14.35
N PHE A 549 9.82 -1.05 -13.30
CA PHE A 549 9.23 -2.39 -13.32
C PHE A 549 7.90 -2.40 -12.57
N ILE A 550 6.91 -3.07 -13.15
CA ILE A 550 5.56 -3.21 -12.56
C ILE A 550 4.88 -4.47 -13.08
N ALA A 551 4.01 -5.03 -12.22
CA ALA A 551 3.06 -6.09 -12.58
C ALA A 551 1.65 -5.68 -12.11
N GLY A 552 0.82 -6.61 -11.67
CA GLY A 552 -0.45 -6.33 -10.97
C GLY A 552 -1.68 -6.21 -11.85
N THR A 553 -1.51 -6.26 -13.16
CA THR A 553 -2.62 -6.32 -14.10
C THR A 553 -3.16 -7.75 -14.28
N THR A 554 -4.44 -7.86 -14.62
CA THR A 554 -5.13 -9.15 -14.79
C THR A 554 -4.66 -9.96 -15.99
N ASP A 555 -3.84 -9.40 -16.89
CA ASP A 555 -3.23 -10.11 -18.03
C ASP A 555 -1.96 -10.92 -17.68
N ARG A 556 -1.64 -11.04 -16.40
CA ARG A 556 -0.57 -11.90 -15.86
C ARG A 556 0.79 -11.61 -16.47
N ARG A 557 1.18 -10.36 -16.55
CA ARG A 557 2.50 -9.97 -17.08
C ARG A 557 3.23 -9.03 -16.11
N ILE A 558 4.52 -9.26 -15.97
CA ILE A 558 5.45 -8.25 -15.46
C ILE A 558 6.01 -7.45 -16.64
N ARG A 559 6.23 -6.16 -16.43
CA ARG A 559 6.66 -5.22 -17.47
C ARG A 559 7.81 -4.36 -17.02
N ALA A 560 8.62 -3.92 -18.00
CA ALA A 560 9.59 -2.86 -17.82
C ALA A 560 9.29 -1.72 -18.79
N PHE A 561 9.22 -0.52 -18.24
CA PHE A 561 9.03 0.72 -18.99
C PHE A 561 10.29 1.57 -18.95
N ASP A 562 10.53 2.32 -20.04
CA ASP A 562 11.51 3.40 -20.04
C ASP A 562 11.04 4.52 -19.10
N ALA A 563 11.85 4.86 -18.09
CA ALA A 563 11.50 5.84 -17.07
C ALA A 563 11.34 7.27 -17.62
N ASN A 564 11.95 7.58 -18.78
CA ASN A 564 11.89 8.90 -19.39
C ASN A 564 10.67 9.08 -20.29
N THR A 565 10.28 8.03 -21.01
CA THR A 565 9.29 8.12 -22.09
C THR A 565 7.98 7.40 -21.79
N GLY A 566 7.95 6.49 -20.81
CA GLY A 566 6.81 5.63 -20.54
C GLY A 566 6.59 4.53 -21.58
N LYS A 567 7.54 4.29 -22.49
CA LYS A 567 7.45 3.21 -23.48
C LYS A 567 7.66 1.87 -22.79
N GLU A 568 6.77 0.89 -23.02
CA GLU A 568 6.98 -0.50 -22.63
C GLU A 568 8.12 -1.08 -23.47
N LEU A 569 9.19 -1.56 -22.83
CA LEU A 569 10.40 -2.08 -23.47
C LEU A 569 10.48 -3.60 -23.39
N TRP A 570 9.84 -4.20 -22.39
CA TRP A 570 9.86 -5.63 -22.15
C TRP A 570 8.66 -6.06 -21.33
N SER A 571 8.18 -7.25 -21.60
CA SER A 571 7.22 -7.93 -20.75
C SER A 571 7.39 -9.43 -20.78
N ALA A 572 7.05 -10.10 -19.66
CA ALA A 572 7.04 -11.54 -19.55
C ALA A 572 5.77 -12.03 -18.87
N GLU A 573 5.28 -13.19 -19.33
CA GLU A 573 4.18 -13.87 -18.68
C GLU A 573 4.63 -14.46 -17.35
N ILE A 574 3.75 -14.36 -16.33
CA ILE A 574 3.91 -14.95 -15.00
C ILE A 574 2.73 -15.85 -14.68
N ASP A 575 2.89 -16.70 -13.68
CA ASP A 575 1.98 -17.83 -13.40
C ASP A 575 0.55 -17.39 -13.06
N ALA A 576 0.41 -16.27 -12.35
CA ALA A 576 -0.83 -15.55 -12.11
C ALA A 576 -0.54 -14.05 -12.00
N SER A 577 -1.55 -13.20 -11.76
CA SER A 577 -1.36 -11.74 -11.62
C SER A 577 -0.40 -11.41 -10.47
N GLY A 578 0.58 -10.54 -10.73
CA GLY A 578 1.57 -10.14 -9.73
C GLY A 578 1.09 -8.93 -8.95
N HIS A 579 0.13 -9.09 -8.02
CA HIS A 579 -0.43 -8.00 -7.23
C HIS A 579 0.55 -7.44 -6.18
N ALA A 580 1.72 -8.03 -6.00
CA ALA A 580 2.80 -7.49 -5.18
C ALA A 580 3.54 -6.32 -5.87
N THR A 581 4.31 -5.55 -5.09
CA THR A 581 5.34 -4.68 -5.64
C THR A 581 6.60 -5.53 -5.89
N PRO A 582 7.25 -5.44 -7.07
CA PRO A 582 8.51 -6.14 -7.32
C PRO A 582 9.63 -5.67 -6.37
N ALA A 583 10.71 -6.45 -6.30
CA ALA A 583 11.98 -6.01 -5.73
C ALA A 583 13.10 -6.28 -6.74
N THR A 584 14.21 -5.51 -6.65
CA THR A 584 15.39 -5.75 -7.47
C THR A 584 16.64 -5.74 -6.61
N TYR A 585 17.57 -6.64 -6.90
CA TYR A 585 18.79 -6.83 -6.12
C TYR A 585 19.96 -7.30 -7.02
N PHE A 586 21.16 -7.21 -6.48
CA PHE A 586 22.37 -7.65 -7.16
C PHE A 586 23.01 -8.83 -6.42
N SER A 587 23.26 -9.92 -7.12
CA SER A 587 24.05 -11.04 -6.60
C SER A 587 25.51 -10.85 -6.95
N GLU A 588 26.35 -10.62 -5.95
CA GLU A 588 27.81 -10.54 -6.14
C GLU A 588 28.41 -11.86 -6.65
N ARG A 589 27.79 -12.99 -6.28
CA ARG A 589 28.25 -14.33 -6.67
C ARG A 589 28.20 -14.56 -8.19
N SER A 590 27.17 -14.04 -8.86
CA SER A 590 27.03 -14.17 -10.31
C SER A 590 27.27 -12.87 -11.09
N GLY A 591 27.46 -11.74 -10.40
CA GLY A 591 27.58 -10.43 -11.02
C GLY A 591 26.31 -10.00 -11.76
N ARG A 592 25.11 -10.48 -11.34
CA ARG A 592 23.84 -10.22 -12.02
C ARG A 592 22.85 -9.47 -11.16
N GLN A 593 22.15 -8.54 -11.80
CA GLN A 593 20.96 -7.92 -11.25
C GLN A 593 19.72 -8.79 -11.52
N PHE A 594 18.90 -8.97 -10.48
CA PHE A 594 17.65 -9.72 -10.54
C PHE A 594 16.47 -8.77 -10.29
N VAL A 595 15.32 -9.13 -10.88
CA VAL A 595 14.00 -8.56 -10.56
C VAL A 595 13.11 -9.71 -10.13
N VAL A 596 12.49 -9.61 -8.94
CA VAL A 596 11.66 -10.68 -8.36
C VAL A 596 10.26 -10.17 -8.07
N ILE A 597 9.26 -11.03 -8.28
CA ILE A 597 7.84 -10.72 -8.07
C ILE A 597 7.08 -11.92 -7.51
N ALA A 598 6.17 -11.70 -6.56
CA ALA A 598 5.17 -12.67 -6.17
C ALA A 598 4.04 -12.68 -7.23
N ALA A 599 3.82 -13.82 -7.84
CA ALA A 599 2.89 -14.04 -8.95
C ALA A 599 1.75 -14.97 -8.52
N GLY A 600 1.00 -14.54 -7.49
CA GLY A 600 -0.01 -15.38 -6.83
C GLY A 600 -1.44 -15.21 -7.35
N GLY A 601 -1.78 -14.12 -8.03
CA GLY A 601 -3.16 -13.81 -8.36
C GLY A 601 -4.02 -13.68 -7.10
N GLY A 602 -5.29 -14.08 -7.19
CA GLY A 602 -6.23 -14.03 -6.09
C GLY A 602 -6.73 -12.62 -5.76
N GLY A 603 -7.43 -12.50 -4.63
CA GLY A 603 -7.99 -11.25 -4.15
C GLY A 603 -9.02 -10.64 -5.09
N TYR A 604 -9.30 -9.38 -4.87
CA TYR A 604 -10.39 -8.64 -5.46
C TYR A 604 -10.35 -8.51 -7.01
N LEU A 605 -9.16 -8.50 -7.62
CA LEU A 605 -9.03 -8.31 -9.08
C LEU A 605 -8.91 -9.59 -9.90
N SER A 606 -8.38 -10.66 -9.35
CA SER A 606 -8.05 -11.89 -10.08
C SER A 606 -8.47 -13.14 -9.30
N PRO A 607 -9.77 -13.25 -8.91
CA PRO A 607 -10.23 -14.35 -8.07
C PRO A 607 -10.23 -15.70 -8.80
N ASP A 608 -10.31 -15.70 -10.10
CA ASP A 608 -10.46 -16.86 -10.98
C ASP A 608 -9.14 -17.61 -11.25
N ARG A 609 -8.00 -16.98 -10.95
CA ARG A 609 -6.70 -17.60 -11.15
C ARG A 609 -5.73 -17.30 -10.03
N VAL A 610 -5.37 -18.34 -9.32
CA VAL A 610 -4.40 -18.32 -8.23
C VAL A 610 -3.17 -19.16 -8.57
N SER A 611 -2.04 -18.75 -8.03
CA SER A 611 -0.77 -19.46 -8.01
C SER A 611 -0.08 -19.14 -6.70
N ASP A 612 1.04 -19.77 -6.46
CA ASP A 612 1.88 -19.55 -5.29
C ASP A 612 3.35 -19.29 -5.67
N ALA A 613 3.54 -18.84 -6.91
CA ALA A 613 4.87 -18.65 -7.48
C ALA A 613 5.51 -17.33 -7.01
N LEU A 614 6.79 -17.43 -6.66
CA LEU A 614 7.73 -16.32 -6.59
C LEU A 614 8.69 -16.46 -7.79
N VAL A 615 8.74 -15.47 -8.66
CA VAL A 615 9.45 -15.55 -9.94
C VAL A 615 10.53 -14.49 -10.01
N ALA A 616 11.75 -14.89 -10.38
CA ALA A 616 12.87 -13.98 -10.58
C ALA A 616 13.34 -13.97 -12.04
N PHE A 617 13.76 -12.79 -12.50
CA PHE A 617 14.27 -12.53 -13.84
C PHE A 617 15.68 -11.94 -13.75
N ALA A 618 16.56 -12.30 -14.69
CA ALA A 618 17.91 -11.73 -14.81
C ALA A 618 18.37 -11.81 -16.26
N LEU A 619 19.43 -11.10 -16.61
CA LEU A 619 20.10 -11.30 -17.89
C LEU A 619 20.68 -12.72 -17.98
N PRO A 620 20.79 -13.32 -19.19
CA PRO A 620 21.47 -14.60 -19.38
C PRO A 620 22.88 -14.57 -18.75
N ARG A 621 23.33 -15.71 -18.26
CA ARG A 621 24.74 -15.83 -17.85
C ARG A 621 25.61 -15.61 -19.11
N SER A 622 26.61 -14.75 -19.01
CA SER A 622 27.63 -14.69 -20.03
C SER A 622 28.31 -16.06 -20.08
N VAL A 623 28.22 -16.74 -21.22
CA VAL A 623 29.05 -17.94 -21.45
C VAL A 623 30.49 -17.47 -21.43
N PRO A 624 31.38 -18.03 -20.59
CA PRO A 624 32.79 -17.75 -20.69
C PRO A 624 33.22 -18.13 -22.12
N GLN A 625 33.84 -17.19 -22.86
CA GLN A 625 34.45 -17.46 -24.13
C GLN A 625 35.68 -18.35 -23.96
#